data_6599ac002dad8c99566eb84ce5698a5b
#
_entry.id   6599ac002dad8c99566eb84ce5698a5b
#
_cell.length_a   1.000
_cell.length_b   1.000
_cell.length_c   1.000
_cell.angle_alpha   90.00
_cell.angle_beta   90.00
_cell.angle_gamma   90.00
#
_symmetry.space_group_name_H-M   'P 1'
#
loop_
_entity.id
_entity.type
_entity.pdbx_description
1 polymer ?
#
loop_
_entity_poly.entity_id
_entity_poly.type
_entity_poly.pdbx_seq_one_letter_code
_entity_poly.pdbx_strand_id
1 'polypeptide(L)'
;MIRRSTLIAVEILLGLVAAFAIGIGVAWWRLSQGPIELNSIRDHVEAELSEARSGRPVGIERVELAWSRRGNALELRAVGVTVEDGQGGVLSRSDEARIELGVLPLMIGRISVARAEFSGGAMTVTRKPDGAMHIAFGPEGSPADIVIPSRPQNETLEQRVARLLDGMEAAFRPVGPGGGLRGLSVRNAALTIIDEGGGGRWTADAANLQLARRGRNLELAANARLEGAEGLTAPASLRITTDTRFQSAVVEFGAQDARPRALFSPAALGPFAGLDAPMNATVSIGMDRERGVTLFEGEAVFGRGSAEMAGGEFSLEGGRVHGRYDIASDELIIDEIAFAGDRTRIGGEIHVRDVSAIMRAAPNEPAAFDISLPSVRFDVPASFPEPVALSNVRIVGAVVASERAIRFTQIAAQSGQGALTANGRLYWAEAGAGANRGTRMGLQLNGQVAGSLDAREVIQMWPIGLGEGAREFLARS
;
A
#
# COMPACT_ATOMS: atom_id res chain seq x y z
N MET A 1 39.76 -56.68 30.60
CA MET A 1 38.98 -55.73 31.41
C MET A 1 38.10 -54.75 30.56
N ILE A 2 38.51 -54.34 29.39
CA ILE A 2 37.84 -53.36 28.51
C ILE A 2 36.42 -53.80 28.05
N ARG A 3 36.19 -55.12 27.82
CA ARG A 3 34.90 -55.62 27.36
C ARG A 3 33.73 -55.58 28.41
N ARG A 4 34.02 -55.59 29.70
CA ARG A 4 32.97 -55.48 30.71
C ARG A 4 32.47 -54.07 30.94
N SER A 5 33.38 -53.08 30.86
CA SER A 5 33.04 -51.67 31.00
C SER A 5 32.23 -51.14 29.81
N THR A 6 32.53 -51.64 28.59
CA THR A 6 31.71 -51.31 27.40
C THR A 6 30.31 -51.92 27.44
N LEU A 7 30.14 -53.13 27.96
CA LEU A 7 28.81 -53.74 28.15
C LEU A 7 27.95 -52.94 29.16
N ILE A 8 28.53 -52.57 30.29
CA ILE A 8 27.85 -51.76 31.32
C ILE A 8 27.49 -50.37 30.75
N ALA A 9 28.37 -49.76 29.98
CA ALA A 9 28.07 -48.46 29.35
C ALA A 9 26.93 -48.56 28.30
N VAL A 10 26.85 -49.62 27.54
CA VAL A 10 25.78 -49.89 26.57
C VAL A 10 24.45 -50.17 27.32
N GLU A 11 24.46 -50.93 28.42
CA GLU A 11 23.25 -51.16 29.24
C GLU A 11 22.72 -49.86 29.87
N ILE A 12 23.61 -49.01 30.39
CA ILE A 12 23.23 -47.69 30.93
C ILE A 12 22.64 -46.80 29.83
N LEU A 13 23.26 -46.78 28.65
CA LEU A 13 22.78 -46.01 27.50
C LEU A 13 21.42 -46.51 27.01
N LEU A 14 21.23 -47.81 26.92
CA LEU A 14 19.94 -48.45 26.59
C LEU A 14 18.87 -48.16 27.64
N GLY A 15 19.22 -48.19 28.91
CA GLY A 15 18.33 -47.80 30.01
C GLY A 15 17.91 -46.33 29.94
N LEU A 16 18.85 -45.44 29.66
CA LEU A 16 18.58 -44.03 29.46
C LEU A 16 17.71 -43.75 28.22
N VAL A 17 17.97 -44.42 27.10
CA VAL A 17 17.15 -44.34 25.89
C VAL A 17 15.73 -44.86 26.14
N ALA A 18 15.60 -46.00 26.84
CA ALA A 18 14.29 -46.56 27.20
C ALA A 18 13.52 -45.63 28.16
N ALA A 19 14.16 -45.11 29.19
CA ALA A 19 13.55 -44.14 30.11
C ALA A 19 13.11 -42.85 29.40
N PHE A 20 13.94 -42.35 28.47
CA PHE A 20 13.62 -41.21 27.63
C PHE A 20 12.45 -41.47 26.69
N ALA A 21 12.41 -42.65 26.04
CA ALA A 21 11.31 -43.05 25.16
C ALA A 21 9.98 -43.22 25.95
N ILE A 22 10.05 -43.78 27.16
CA ILE A 22 8.88 -43.88 28.07
C ILE A 22 8.42 -42.48 28.47
N GLY A 23 9.34 -41.59 28.86
CA GLY A 23 9.05 -40.19 29.18
C GLY A 23 8.34 -39.45 28.06
N ILE A 24 8.84 -39.57 26.83
CA ILE A 24 8.20 -39.02 25.61
C ILE A 24 6.81 -39.65 25.42
N GLY A 25 6.66 -40.96 25.56
CA GLY A 25 5.37 -41.64 25.41
C GLY A 25 4.33 -41.19 26.43
N VAL A 26 4.73 -41.01 27.70
CA VAL A 26 3.86 -40.46 28.75
C VAL A 26 3.51 -38.99 28.47
N ALA A 27 4.46 -38.19 28.09
CA ALA A 27 4.22 -36.80 27.75
C ALA A 27 3.28 -36.68 26.53
N TRP A 28 3.51 -37.48 25.50
CA TRP A 28 2.64 -37.53 24.33
C TRP A 28 1.21 -37.99 24.70
N TRP A 29 1.09 -39.05 25.51
CA TRP A 29 -0.19 -39.54 25.99
C TRP A 29 -0.91 -38.49 26.84
N ARG A 30 -0.20 -37.77 27.71
CA ARG A 30 -0.78 -36.71 28.53
C ARG A 30 -1.24 -35.53 27.70
N LEU A 31 -0.43 -35.07 26.70
CA LEU A 31 -0.78 -34.00 25.77
C LEU A 31 -1.92 -34.39 24.80
N SER A 32 -2.10 -35.70 24.53
CA SER A 32 -3.22 -36.17 23.72
C SER A 32 -4.57 -36.11 24.46
N GLN A 33 -4.57 -36.06 25.78
CA GLN A 33 -5.76 -35.89 26.60
C GLN A 33 -6.22 -34.44 26.72
N GLY A 34 -5.34 -33.46 26.43
CA GLY A 34 -5.63 -32.03 26.45
C GLY A 34 -4.42 -31.14 26.75
N PRO A 35 -4.58 -29.83 26.67
CA PRO A 35 -3.52 -28.87 27.02
C PRO A 35 -3.06 -29.05 28.47
N ILE A 36 -1.79 -28.82 28.71
CA ILE A 36 -1.19 -28.80 30.05
C ILE A 36 -0.93 -27.34 30.41
N GLU A 37 -1.51 -26.85 31.49
CA GLU A 37 -1.21 -25.51 32.02
C GLU A 37 0.21 -25.48 32.60
N LEU A 38 0.97 -24.47 32.18
CA LEU A 38 2.36 -24.25 32.57
C LEU A 38 2.51 -22.95 33.36
N ASN A 39 1.73 -22.78 34.42
CA ASN A 39 1.75 -21.56 35.21
C ASN A 39 3.12 -21.32 35.89
N SER A 40 3.91 -22.36 36.10
CA SER A 40 5.26 -22.25 36.69
C SER A 40 6.29 -21.53 35.81
N ILE A 41 6.07 -21.50 34.50
CA ILE A 41 6.96 -20.80 33.54
C ILE A 41 6.38 -19.47 33.07
N ARG A 42 5.16 -19.10 33.47
CA ARG A 42 4.47 -17.90 33.03
C ARG A 42 5.33 -16.66 33.32
N ASP A 43 5.77 -16.51 34.56
CA ASP A 43 6.55 -15.34 34.99
C ASP A 43 7.87 -15.21 34.21
N HIS A 44 8.48 -16.36 33.85
CA HIS A 44 9.68 -16.38 33.02
C HIS A 44 9.39 -15.95 31.58
N VAL A 45 8.28 -16.43 30.99
CA VAL A 45 7.85 -16.03 29.64
C VAL A 45 7.48 -14.55 29.60
N GLU A 46 6.80 -14.04 30.62
CA GLU A 46 6.46 -12.61 30.75
C GLU A 46 7.73 -11.74 30.83
N ALA A 47 8.75 -12.17 31.59
CA ALA A 47 10.01 -11.45 31.69
C ALA A 47 10.78 -11.41 30.36
N GLU A 48 10.93 -12.55 29.68
CA GLU A 48 11.59 -12.65 28.38
C GLU A 48 10.89 -11.80 27.29
N LEU A 49 9.55 -11.85 27.27
CA LEU A 49 8.77 -11.05 26.33
C LEU A 49 8.85 -9.55 26.65
N SER A 50 8.88 -9.19 27.94
CA SER A 50 9.05 -7.81 28.37
C SER A 50 10.42 -7.27 27.96
N GLU A 51 11.48 -8.06 28.10
CA GLU A 51 12.83 -7.70 27.65
C GLU A 51 12.88 -7.54 26.13
N ALA A 52 12.30 -8.49 25.39
CA ALA A 52 12.21 -8.43 23.92
C ALA A 52 11.45 -7.19 23.42
N ARG A 53 10.58 -6.61 24.25
CA ARG A 53 9.81 -5.40 23.96
C ARG A 53 10.37 -4.14 24.61
N SER A 54 11.68 -4.07 24.77
CA SER A 54 12.36 -2.91 25.32
C SER A 54 11.95 -2.58 26.76
N GLY A 55 11.69 -3.60 27.56
CA GLY A 55 11.34 -3.48 28.99
C GLY A 55 9.88 -3.12 29.27
N ARG A 56 9.00 -3.14 28.27
CA ARG A 56 7.55 -2.92 28.48
C ARG A 56 6.94 -4.15 29.14
N PRO A 57 6.19 -3.99 30.26
CA PRO A 57 5.57 -5.12 30.94
C PRO A 57 4.63 -5.90 30.01
N VAL A 58 4.80 -7.21 29.98
CA VAL A 58 3.90 -8.13 29.27
C VAL A 58 3.23 -9.01 30.32
N GLY A 59 1.92 -8.98 30.37
CA GLY A 59 1.11 -9.86 31.21
C GLY A 59 0.49 -10.98 30.38
N ILE A 60 0.41 -12.19 30.93
CA ILE A 60 -0.21 -13.35 30.32
C ILE A 60 -1.19 -13.96 31.31
N GLU A 61 -2.45 -14.11 30.93
CA GLU A 61 -3.45 -14.73 31.83
C GLU A 61 -3.12 -16.20 32.08
N ARG A 62 -2.77 -16.94 31.00
CA ARG A 62 -2.52 -18.39 31.09
C ARG A 62 -1.55 -18.84 30.00
N VAL A 63 -0.65 -19.75 30.39
CA VAL A 63 0.28 -20.43 29.48
C VAL A 63 -0.07 -21.92 29.44
N GLU A 64 -0.28 -22.45 28.23
CA GLU A 64 -0.63 -23.85 27.99
C GLU A 64 0.35 -24.49 27.02
N LEU A 65 0.68 -25.76 27.24
CA LEU A 65 1.38 -26.59 26.29
C LEU A 65 0.39 -27.58 25.68
N ALA A 66 0.29 -27.59 24.38
CA ALA A 66 -0.59 -28.42 23.63
C ALA A 66 0.15 -29.16 22.50
N TRP A 67 -0.48 -30.20 21.97
CA TRP A 67 -0.01 -30.82 20.74
C TRP A 67 -0.71 -30.22 19.54
N SER A 68 0.06 -29.67 18.59
CA SER A 68 -0.50 -29.07 17.39
C SER A 68 -1.13 -30.12 16.49
N ARG A 69 -2.41 -29.96 16.19
CA ARG A 69 -3.16 -30.89 15.29
C ARG A 69 -2.71 -30.77 13.82
N ARG A 70 -2.04 -29.66 13.44
CA ARG A 70 -1.68 -29.36 12.05
C ARG A 70 -0.29 -29.84 11.64
N GLY A 71 0.62 -30.07 12.55
CA GLY A 71 2.02 -30.22 12.20
C GLY A 71 2.83 -31.24 12.99
N ASN A 72 2.24 -32.07 13.83
CA ASN A 72 3.00 -32.94 14.75
C ASN A 72 4.09 -32.16 15.52
N ALA A 73 3.76 -30.98 16.00
CA ALA A 73 4.63 -30.08 16.73
C ALA A 73 4.09 -29.79 18.13
N LEU A 74 4.96 -29.41 19.04
CA LEU A 74 4.55 -28.87 20.33
C LEU A 74 4.14 -27.41 20.13
N GLU A 75 2.98 -27.04 20.68
CA GLU A 75 2.41 -25.70 20.61
C GLU A 75 2.39 -25.10 22.01
N LEU A 76 3.09 -23.99 22.19
CA LEU A 76 2.96 -23.13 23.36
C LEU A 76 1.86 -22.12 23.07
N ARG A 77 0.85 -22.08 23.93
CA ARG A 77 -0.31 -21.21 23.80
C ARG A 77 -0.35 -20.27 24.99
N ALA A 78 -0.28 -18.96 24.71
CA ALA A 78 -0.46 -17.90 25.68
C ALA A 78 -1.84 -17.26 25.45
N VAL A 79 -2.68 -17.24 26.47
CA VAL A 79 -4.03 -16.69 26.43
C VAL A 79 -4.06 -15.37 27.21
N GLY A 80 -4.75 -14.39 26.67
CA GLY A 80 -4.91 -13.08 27.31
C GLY A 80 -3.59 -12.34 27.44
N VAL A 81 -2.83 -12.22 26.33
CA VAL A 81 -1.55 -11.49 26.32
C VAL A 81 -1.83 -9.99 26.31
N THR A 82 -1.33 -9.27 27.32
CA THR A 82 -1.43 -7.81 27.44
C THR A 82 -0.04 -7.20 27.42
N VAL A 83 0.10 -6.06 26.77
CA VAL A 83 1.30 -5.23 26.80
C VAL A 83 0.94 -3.90 27.41
N GLU A 84 1.67 -3.49 28.44
CA GLU A 84 1.42 -2.27 29.20
C GLU A 84 2.42 -1.16 28.84
N ASP A 85 2.05 0.10 29.11
CA ASP A 85 2.88 1.29 28.85
C ASP A 85 3.92 1.57 29.94
N GLY A 86 3.99 0.74 30.99
CA GLY A 86 4.81 0.96 32.17
C GLY A 86 4.18 1.90 33.20
N GLN A 87 3.04 2.51 32.90
CA GLN A 87 2.22 3.31 33.85
C GLN A 87 0.90 2.59 34.21
N GLY A 88 0.76 1.32 33.79
CA GLY A 88 -0.42 0.50 34.01
C GLY A 88 -1.52 0.65 32.95
N GLY A 89 -1.27 1.42 31.91
CA GLY A 89 -2.16 1.49 30.74
C GLY A 89 -1.93 0.32 29.80
N VAL A 90 -3.00 -0.35 29.34
CA VAL A 90 -2.89 -1.45 28.37
C VAL A 90 -2.71 -0.87 26.97
N LEU A 91 -1.51 -1.04 26.40
CA LEU A 91 -1.19 -0.63 25.03
C LEU A 91 -1.74 -1.58 23.98
N SER A 92 -1.70 -2.87 24.23
CA SER A 92 -2.20 -3.88 23.29
C SER A 92 -2.70 -5.09 24.02
N ARG A 93 -3.75 -5.71 23.51
CA ARG A 93 -4.29 -6.96 24.00
C ARG A 93 -4.44 -7.92 22.82
N SER A 94 -3.83 -9.09 22.96
CA SER A 94 -4.03 -10.22 22.06
C SER A 94 -4.80 -11.30 22.79
N ASP A 95 -5.88 -11.80 22.20
CA ASP A 95 -6.69 -12.82 22.82
C ASP A 95 -5.91 -14.12 22.98
N GLU A 96 -5.06 -14.43 21.99
CA GLU A 96 -4.30 -15.67 21.98
C GLU A 96 -3.02 -15.52 21.14
N ALA A 97 -1.91 -16.00 21.65
CA ALA A 97 -0.66 -16.18 20.93
C ALA A 97 -0.29 -17.67 20.94
N ARG A 98 -0.07 -18.26 19.78
CA ARG A 98 0.33 -19.66 19.59
C ARG A 98 1.70 -19.73 18.95
N ILE A 99 2.59 -20.51 19.52
CA ILE A 99 3.95 -20.69 19.05
C ILE A 99 4.19 -22.18 18.84
N GLU A 100 4.33 -22.60 17.59
CA GLU A 100 4.73 -23.98 17.26
C GLU A 100 6.25 -24.13 17.39
N LEU A 101 6.67 -25.08 18.22
CA LEU A 101 8.08 -25.38 18.44
C LEU A 101 8.50 -26.60 17.62
N GLY A 102 9.68 -26.50 17.00
CA GLY A 102 10.25 -27.62 16.25
C GLY A 102 10.67 -28.77 17.19
N VAL A 103 10.09 -29.96 16.99
CA VAL A 103 10.37 -31.14 17.84
C VAL A 103 11.82 -31.59 17.73
N LEU A 104 12.38 -31.67 16.52
CA LEU A 104 13.77 -32.10 16.30
C LEU A 104 14.80 -31.19 16.99
N PRO A 105 14.72 -29.85 16.89
CA PRO A 105 15.58 -28.95 17.66
C PRO A 105 15.43 -29.14 19.19
N LEU A 106 14.19 -29.33 19.66
CA LEU A 106 13.95 -29.55 21.10
C LEU A 106 14.60 -30.84 21.62
N MET A 107 14.63 -31.91 20.81
CA MET A 107 15.30 -33.17 21.18
C MET A 107 16.81 -33.01 21.41
N ILE A 108 17.44 -32.01 20.82
CA ILE A 108 18.86 -31.66 21.01
C ILE A 108 19.06 -30.43 21.91
N GLY A 109 18.04 -30.08 22.69
CA GLY A 109 18.09 -28.98 23.66
C GLY A 109 18.06 -27.58 23.06
N ARG A 110 17.61 -27.43 21.80
CA ARG A 110 17.49 -26.15 21.11
C ARG A 110 16.02 -25.76 20.93
N ILE A 111 15.66 -24.56 21.37
CA ILE A 111 14.34 -24.00 21.10
C ILE A 111 14.38 -23.38 19.69
N SER A 112 13.47 -23.83 18.83
CA SER A 112 13.29 -23.27 17.49
C SER A 112 11.81 -23.06 17.24
N VAL A 113 11.43 -21.79 16.96
CA VAL A 113 10.08 -21.41 16.61
C VAL A 113 9.84 -21.76 15.14
N ALA A 114 8.93 -22.68 14.88
CA ALA A 114 8.56 -23.09 13.54
C ALA A 114 7.43 -22.21 12.97
N ARG A 115 6.48 -21.84 13.81
CA ARG A 115 5.35 -20.96 13.45
C ARG A 115 4.89 -20.15 14.65
N ALA A 116 4.46 -18.92 14.40
CA ALA A 116 3.81 -18.08 15.38
C ALA A 116 2.46 -17.59 14.82
N GLU A 117 1.43 -17.63 15.64
CA GLU A 117 0.08 -17.18 15.30
C GLU A 117 -0.43 -16.27 16.44
N PHE A 118 -0.87 -15.07 16.10
CA PHE A 118 -1.43 -14.11 17.02
C PHE A 118 -2.87 -13.81 16.61
N SER A 119 -3.77 -13.70 17.58
CA SER A 119 -5.16 -13.32 17.36
C SER A 119 -5.48 -12.06 18.16
N GLY A 120 -6.08 -11.08 17.49
CA GLY A 120 -6.32 -9.76 18.08
C GLY A 120 -5.06 -8.88 18.07
N GLY A 121 -5.05 -7.89 18.95
CA GLY A 121 -4.00 -6.88 19.05
C GLY A 121 -4.30 -5.65 18.20
N ALA A 122 -3.40 -4.68 18.29
CA ALA A 122 -3.48 -3.44 17.53
C ALA A 122 -2.11 -3.13 16.90
N MET A 123 -2.14 -2.47 15.75
CA MET A 123 -0.95 -1.97 15.07
C MET A 123 -1.22 -0.59 14.51
N THR A 124 -0.31 0.33 14.74
CA THR A 124 -0.36 1.67 14.19
C THR A 124 0.85 1.92 13.30
N VAL A 125 0.62 2.36 12.08
CA VAL A 125 1.65 2.77 11.12
C VAL A 125 1.51 4.25 10.87
N THR A 126 2.51 5.05 11.23
CA THR A 126 2.50 6.49 11.03
C THR A 126 3.61 6.89 10.07
N ARG A 127 3.24 7.52 8.96
CA ARG A 127 4.16 8.19 8.07
C ARG A 127 4.30 9.64 8.50
N LYS A 128 5.52 10.04 8.85
CA LYS A 128 5.86 11.40 9.26
C LYS A 128 5.99 12.33 8.05
N PRO A 129 5.89 13.67 8.22
CA PRO A 129 6.02 14.63 7.11
C PRO A 129 7.37 14.56 6.40
N ASP A 130 8.44 14.17 7.08
CA ASP A 130 9.78 13.94 6.52
C ASP A 130 9.90 12.60 5.77
N GLY A 131 8.83 11.80 5.75
CA GLY A 131 8.76 10.49 5.11
C GLY A 131 9.26 9.32 5.98
N ALA A 132 9.67 9.56 7.23
CA ALA A 132 9.95 8.48 8.19
C ALA A 132 8.68 7.67 8.47
N MET A 133 8.83 6.35 8.67
CA MET A 133 7.72 5.49 9.05
C MET A 133 7.93 4.96 10.47
N HIS A 134 6.92 5.16 11.30
CA HIS A 134 6.86 4.67 12.67
C HIS A 134 5.82 3.55 12.74
N ILE A 135 6.23 2.37 13.17
CA ILE A 135 5.35 1.22 13.35
C ILE A 135 5.29 0.90 14.84
N ALA A 136 4.12 0.97 15.41
CA ALA A 136 3.85 0.62 16.80
C ALA A 136 2.93 -0.61 16.85
N PHE A 137 3.30 -1.61 17.65
CA PHE A 137 2.42 -2.73 17.94
C PHE A 137 1.53 -2.37 19.15
N GLY A 138 0.57 -1.51 18.90
CA GLY A 138 -0.37 -0.95 19.87
C GLY A 138 -1.33 0.01 19.20
N PRO A 139 -2.31 0.55 19.95
CA PRO A 139 -3.22 1.57 19.46
C PRO A 139 -2.47 2.88 19.14
N GLU A 140 -3.18 3.82 18.59
CA GLU A 140 -2.66 5.15 18.31
C GLU A 140 -2.12 5.82 19.57
N GLY A 141 -0.98 6.51 19.43
CA GLY A 141 -0.26 7.11 20.56
C GLY A 141 0.76 6.17 21.24
N SER A 142 0.78 4.88 20.87
CA SER A 142 1.81 3.96 21.36
C SER A 142 3.19 4.36 20.84
N PRO A 143 4.26 4.22 21.65
CA PRO A 143 5.62 4.44 21.18
C PRO A 143 5.96 3.51 20.02
N ALA A 144 6.73 4.00 19.05
CA ALA A 144 7.14 3.19 17.92
C ALA A 144 8.07 2.04 18.35
N ASP A 145 7.75 0.83 17.91
CA ASP A 145 8.59 -0.36 18.08
C ASP A 145 9.63 -0.46 16.95
N ILE A 146 9.25 0.00 15.76
CA ILE A 146 10.12 0.03 14.57
C ILE A 146 10.08 1.44 13.98
N VAL A 147 11.25 2.02 13.77
CA VAL A 147 11.42 3.29 13.09
C VAL A 147 12.20 3.07 11.81
N ILE A 148 11.56 3.33 10.68
CA ILE A 148 12.23 3.38 9.37
C ILE A 148 12.56 4.86 9.15
N PRO A 149 13.84 5.25 9.09
CA PRO A 149 14.22 6.66 9.03
C PRO A 149 13.75 7.34 7.73
N SER A 150 13.67 8.65 7.79
CA SER A 150 13.38 9.49 6.63
C SER A 150 14.40 9.30 5.51
N ARG A 151 13.98 9.63 4.31
CA ARG A 151 14.79 9.44 3.10
C ARG A 151 15.94 10.43 3.06
N PRO A 152 17.18 10.01 2.75
CA PRO A 152 18.22 10.94 2.32
C PRO A 152 17.78 11.69 1.06
N GLN A 153 17.98 13.01 1.03
CA GLN A 153 17.49 13.87 -0.07
C GLN A 153 18.09 13.52 -1.46
N ASN A 154 19.27 12.87 -1.48
CA ASN A 154 20.01 12.55 -2.70
C ASN A 154 20.07 11.05 -3.04
N GLU A 155 19.17 10.24 -2.48
CA GLU A 155 19.19 8.79 -2.72
C GLU A 155 18.57 8.44 -4.06
N THR A 156 19.29 7.65 -4.87
CA THR A 156 18.76 7.12 -6.13
C THR A 156 17.68 6.06 -5.89
N LEU A 157 16.89 5.74 -6.92
CA LEU A 157 15.84 4.72 -6.84
C LEU A 157 16.43 3.33 -6.53
N GLU A 158 17.58 3.00 -7.14
CA GLU A 158 18.29 1.74 -6.92
C GLU A 158 18.77 1.64 -5.46
N GLN A 159 19.39 2.69 -4.93
CA GLN A 159 19.83 2.73 -3.53
C GLN A 159 18.65 2.56 -2.55
N ARG A 160 17.51 3.13 -2.89
CA ARG A 160 16.28 3.01 -2.10
C ARG A 160 15.75 1.58 -2.07
N VAL A 161 15.71 0.93 -3.24
CA VAL A 161 15.30 -0.48 -3.35
C VAL A 161 16.29 -1.38 -2.62
N ALA A 162 17.59 -1.19 -2.79
CA ALA A 162 18.60 -1.96 -2.09
C ALA A 162 18.44 -1.84 -0.57
N ARG A 163 18.27 -0.63 -0.04
CA ARG A 163 18.06 -0.40 1.40
C ARG A 163 16.77 -1.05 1.91
N LEU A 164 15.68 -1.01 1.13
CA LEU A 164 14.44 -1.69 1.51
C LEU A 164 14.66 -3.21 1.62
N LEU A 165 15.31 -3.81 0.64
CA LEU A 165 15.63 -5.24 0.64
C LEU A 165 16.62 -5.61 1.76
N ASP A 166 17.60 -4.75 2.07
CA ASP A 166 18.50 -4.91 3.21
C ASP A 166 17.77 -4.88 4.55
N GLY A 167 16.80 -3.96 4.69
CA GLY A 167 15.93 -3.90 5.87
C GLY A 167 15.09 -5.17 6.04
N MET A 168 14.52 -5.67 4.95
CA MET A 168 13.78 -6.94 4.94
C MET A 168 14.71 -8.12 5.27
N GLU A 169 15.90 -8.18 4.68
CA GLU A 169 16.90 -9.20 5.01
C GLU A 169 17.25 -9.17 6.48
N ALA A 170 17.54 -8.00 7.04
CA ALA A 170 17.88 -7.84 8.46
C ALA A 170 16.74 -8.32 9.38
N ALA A 171 15.48 -8.01 9.03
CA ALA A 171 14.30 -8.43 9.80
C ALA A 171 14.09 -9.95 9.78
N PHE A 172 14.43 -10.64 8.69
CA PHE A 172 14.17 -12.06 8.49
C PHE A 172 15.43 -12.96 8.49
N ARG A 173 16.58 -12.43 8.95
CA ARG A 173 17.81 -13.21 9.07
C ARG A 173 17.60 -14.44 9.95
N PRO A 174 18.14 -15.61 9.52
CA PRO A 174 17.98 -16.86 10.28
C PRO A 174 18.82 -16.92 11.58
N VAL A 175 19.51 -15.86 11.97
CA VAL A 175 20.40 -15.80 13.14
C VAL A 175 19.58 -15.32 14.34
N GLY A 176 19.15 -16.24 15.18
CA GLY A 176 18.35 -15.98 16.37
C GLY A 176 17.23 -17.00 16.60
N PRO A 177 16.38 -16.82 17.59
CA PRO A 177 15.25 -17.72 17.88
C PRO A 177 14.29 -17.89 16.69
N GLY A 178 14.23 -16.90 15.78
CA GLY A 178 13.40 -16.93 14.57
C GLY A 178 14.00 -17.63 13.35
N GLY A 179 15.24 -18.10 13.39
CA GLY A 179 15.92 -18.73 12.24
C GLY A 179 15.25 -19.98 11.67
N GLY A 180 14.36 -20.61 12.44
CA GLY A 180 13.52 -21.71 12.02
C GLY A 180 12.10 -21.34 11.60
N LEU A 181 11.74 -20.05 11.63
CA LEU A 181 10.38 -19.56 11.39
C LEU A 181 9.94 -19.88 9.95
N ARG A 182 8.91 -20.71 9.82
CA ARG A 182 8.28 -21.11 8.55
C ARG A 182 7.02 -20.32 8.25
N GLY A 183 6.46 -19.68 9.28
CA GLY A 183 5.25 -18.87 9.14
C GLY A 183 4.97 -18.01 10.35
N LEU A 184 4.41 -16.84 10.06
CA LEU A 184 3.85 -15.92 11.05
C LEU A 184 2.44 -15.59 10.57
N SER A 185 1.47 -15.61 11.47
CA SER A 185 0.09 -15.22 11.17
C SER A 185 -0.41 -14.27 12.26
N VAL A 186 -0.98 -13.16 11.84
CA VAL A 186 -1.73 -12.25 12.71
C VAL A 186 -3.15 -12.19 12.18
N ARG A 187 -4.15 -12.42 13.03
CA ARG A 187 -5.56 -12.43 12.65
C ARG A 187 -6.35 -11.45 13.48
N ASN A 188 -7.30 -10.80 12.84
CA ASN A 188 -8.25 -9.88 13.49
C ASN A 188 -7.54 -8.78 14.30
N ALA A 189 -6.42 -8.25 13.80
CA ALA A 189 -5.74 -7.13 14.43
C ALA A 189 -6.42 -5.82 14.04
N ALA A 190 -6.56 -4.90 14.98
CA ALA A 190 -6.92 -3.53 14.68
C ALA A 190 -5.73 -2.84 14.01
N LEU A 191 -5.94 -2.21 12.86
CA LEU A 191 -4.93 -1.49 12.11
C LEU A 191 -5.30 -0.01 12.01
N THR A 192 -4.35 0.86 12.34
CA THR A 192 -4.46 2.30 12.09
C THR A 192 -3.29 2.74 11.23
N ILE A 193 -3.57 3.41 10.12
CA ILE A 193 -2.57 4.00 9.23
C ILE A 193 -2.77 5.51 9.25
N ILE A 194 -1.71 6.27 9.52
CA ILE A 194 -1.73 7.73 9.61
C ILE A 194 -0.68 8.28 8.65
N ASP A 195 -1.07 9.11 7.72
CA ASP A 195 -0.16 9.88 6.87
C ASP A 195 -0.19 11.35 7.31
N GLU A 196 0.74 11.72 8.18
CA GLU A 196 0.85 13.11 8.69
C GLU A 196 1.26 14.08 7.58
N GLY A 197 1.97 13.62 6.56
CA GLY A 197 2.40 14.46 5.42
C GLY A 197 1.27 14.75 4.43
N GLY A 198 0.42 13.74 4.16
CA GLY A 198 -0.71 13.84 3.23
C GLY A 198 -2.07 14.08 3.91
N GLY A 199 -2.12 14.09 5.26
CA GLY A 199 -3.37 14.29 6.01
C GLY A 199 -4.32 13.11 5.93
N GLY A 200 -3.86 11.92 5.55
CA GLY A 200 -4.67 10.72 5.43
C GLY A 200 -4.71 9.89 6.72
N ARG A 201 -5.86 9.30 7.01
CA ARG A 201 -6.04 8.36 8.11
C ARG A 201 -6.96 7.23 7.66
N TRP A 202 -6.54 5.99 7.94
CA TRP A 202 -7.30 4.78 7.65
C TRP A 202 -7.29 3.86 8.86
N THR A 203 -8.41 3.22 9.13
CA THR A 203 -8.56 2.24 10.20
C THR A 203 -9.10 0.93 9.64
N ALA A 204 -8.82 -0.17 10.31
CA ALA A 204 -9.47 -1.46 10.08
C ALA A 204 -9.58 -2.21 11.39
N ASP A 205 -10.76 -2.73 11.71
CA ASP A 205 -11.01 -3.48 12.95
C ASP A 205 -10.48 -4.92 12.87
N ALA A 206 -10.33 -5.46 11.66
CA ALA A 206 -9.92 -6.83 11.42
C ALA A 206 -8.96 -6.93 10.25
N ALA A 207 -7.69 -6.61 10.49
CA ALA A 207 -6.61 -6.86 9.56
C ALA A 207 -6.00 -8.25 9.78
N ASN A 208 -5.64 -8.91 8.68
CA ASN A 208 -4.96 -10.18 8.71
C ASN A 208 -3.62 -10.05 7.99
N LEU A 209 -2.59 -10.61 8.59
CA LEU A 209 -1.24 -10.69 8.04
C LEU A 209 -0.77 -12.14 8.07
N GLN A 210 -0.21 -12.62 7.01
CA GLN A 210 0.39 -13.94 6.92
C GLN A 210 1.76 -13.87 6.26
N LEU A 211 2.77 -14.36 6.94
CA LEU A 211 4.08 -14.62 6.40
C LEU A 211 4.26 -16.12 6.26
N ALA A 212 4.64 -16.58 5.07
CA ALA A 212 4.90 -17.98 4.80
C ALA A 212 6.20 -18.17 4.04
N ARG A 213 7.02 -19.13 4.47
CA ARG A 213 8.22 -19.57 3.76
C ARG A 213 7.90 -20.79 2.93
N ARG A 214 8.02 -20.68 1.61
CA ARG A 214 7.79 -21.78 0.67
C ARG A 214 9.07 -22.07 -0.11
N GLY A 215 9.85 -23.02 0.36
CA GLY A 215 11.13 -23.35 -0.26
C GLY A 215 12.11 -22.18 -0.19
N ARG A 216 12.45 -21.61 -1.36
CA ARG A 216 13.35 -20.44 -1.49
C ARG A 216 12.64 -19.10 -1.50
N ASN A 217 11.32 -19.08 -1.39
CA ASN A 217 10.53 -17.87 -1.42
C ASN A 217 9.94 -17.57 -0.05
N LEU A 218 9.86 -16.29 0.26
CA LEU A 218 9.15 -15.73 1.39
C LEU A 218 7.95 -14.95 0.84
N GLU A 219 6.77 -15.27 1.30
CA GLU A 219 5.52 -14.61 0.91
C GLU A 219 4.92 -13.93 2.15
N LEU A 220 4.71 -12.62 2.06
CA LEU A 220 3.93 -11.84 3.01
C LEU A 220 2.62 -11.49 2.33
N ALA A 221 1.50 -11.83 2.94
CA ALA A 221 0.17 -11.44 2.49
C ALA A 221 -0.56 -10.71 3.61
N ALA A 222 -1.17 -9.60 3.29
CA ALA A 222 -2.02 -8.85 4.22
C ALA A 222 -3.34 -8.52 3.53
N ASN A 223 -4.42 -8.54 4.30
CA ASN A 223 -5.72 -8.06 3.85
C ASN A 223 -6.43 -7.34 5.00
N ALA A 224 -7.18 -6.31 4.66
CA ALA A 224 -7.96 -5.52 5.58
C ALA A 224 -9.12 -4.86 4.84
N ARG A 225 -10.20 -4.57 5.56
CA ARG A 225 -11.21 -3.62 5.12
C ARG A 225 -10.87 -2.28 5.73
N LEU A 226 -10.23 -1.43 4.94
CA LEU A 226 -9.84 -0.09 5.38
C LEU A 226 -11.07 0.82 5.41
N GLU A 227 -11.21 1.58 6.46
CA GLU A 227 -12.14 2.70 6.58
C GLU A 227 -11.32 3.99 6.52
N GLY A 228 -11.56 4.78 5.49
CA GLY A 228 -10.89 6.05 5.23
C GLY A 228 -11.73 7.26 5.62
N ALA A 229 -11.54 8.35 4.90
CA ALA A 229 -12.30 9.58 5.10
C ALA A 229 -13.80 9.36 4.90
N GLU A 230 -14.64 10.08 5.64
CA GLU A 230 -16.10 10.06 5.54
C GLU A 230 -16.74 8.68 5.83
N GLY A 231 -16.02 7.76 6.50
CA GLY A 231 -16.52 6.42 6.79
C GLY A 231 -16.59 5.49 5.56
N LEU A 232 -15.97 5.87 4.44
CA LEU A 232 -15.92 5.06 3.25
C LEU A 232 -14.99 3.86 3.46
N THR A 233 -15.46 2.67 3.11
CA THR A 233 -14.70 1.44 3.30
C THR A 233 -14.19 0.87 1.98
N ALA A 234 -12.99 0.28 2.02
CA ALA A 234 -12.36 -0.38 0.89
C ALA A 234 -11.69 -1.70 1.32
N PRO A 235 -12.09 -2.85 0.77
CA PRO A 235 -11.29 -4.05 0.89
C PRO A 235 -9.94 -3.86 0.19
N ALA A 236 -8.86 -4.00 0.93
CA ALA A 236 -7.51 -3.85 0.43
C ALA A 236 -6.68 -5.11 0.71
N SER A 237 -5.77 -5.43 -0.20
CA SER A 237 -4.83 -6.53 -0.07
C SER A 237 -3.43 -6.08 -0.45
N LEU A 238 -2.44 -6.64 0.22
CA LEU A 238 -1.03 -6.48 -0.08
C LEU A 238 -0.39 -7.86 -0.10
N ARG A 239 0.38 -8.15 -1.15
CA ARG A 239 1.22 -9.34 -1.23
C ARG A 239 2.64 -8.92 -1.56
N ILE A 240 3.61 -9.44 -0.82
CA ILE A 240 5.03 -9.26 -1.11
C ILE A 240 5.63 -10.65 -1.26
N THR A 241 6.24 -10.91 -2.40
CA THR A 241 6.96 -12.16 -2.67
C THR A 241 8.44 -11.81 -2.89
N THR A 242 9.33 -12.45 -2.13
CA THR A 242 10.77 -12.26 -2.28
C THR A 242 11.49 -13.60 -2.18
N ASP A 243 12.68 -13.70 -2.72
CA ASP A 243 13.55 -14.84 -2.47
C ASP A 243 14.17 -14.76 -1.06
N THR A 244 14.62 -15.89 -0.53
CA THR A 244 15.21 -15.97 0.82
C THR A 244 16.56 -15.26 0.98
N ARG A 245 17.14 -14.73 -0.10
CA ARG A 245 18.35 -13.91 -0.11
C ARG A 245 18.04 -12.44 -0.28
N PHE A 246 16.76 -12.10 -0.44
CA PHE A 246 16.29 -10.72 -0.65
C PHE A 246 17.01 -10.01 -1.81
N GLN A 247 17.29 -10.76 -2.90
CA GLN A 247 17.87 -10.17 -4.10
C GLN A 247 16.80 -9.47 -4.95
N SER A 248 15.60 -10.00 -4.93
CA SER A 248 14.45 -9.42 -5.64
C SER A 248 13.17 -9.54 -4.82
N ALA A 249 12.23 -8.65 -5.09
CA ALA A 249 10.88 -8.71 -4.52
C ALA A 249 9.85 -8.24 -5.53
N VAL A 250 8.64 -8.80 -5.43
CA VAL A 250 7.45 -8.32 -6.12
C VAL A 250 6.43 -7.92 -5.06
N VAL A 251 5.93 -6.71 -5.16
CA VAL A 251 4.87 -6.16 -4.31
C VAL A 251 3.62 -6.01 -5.17
N GLU A 252 2.54 -6.63 -4.75
CA GLU A 252 1.22 -6.52 -5.37
C GLU A 252 0.27 -5.88 -4.38
N PHE A 253 -0.36 -4.80 -4.79
CA PHE A 253 -1.43 -4.15 -4.05
C PHE A 253 -2.74 -4.33 -4.80
N GLY A 254 -3.82 -4.64 -4.10
CA GLY A 254 -5.16 -4.77 -4.66
C GLY A 254 -6.20 -4.04 -3.83
N ALA A 255 -7.17 -3.44 -4.50
CA ALA A 255 -8.38 -2.89 -3.89
C ALA A 255 -9.60 -3.37 -4.69
N GLN A 256 -10.69 -3.68 -4.00
CA GLN A 256 -11.91 -4.18 -4.62
C GLN A 256 -13.09 -3.34 -4.19
N ASP A 257 -13.93 -2.98 -5.16
CA ASP A 257 -15.14 -2.17 -4.93
C ASP A 257 -14.89 -0.94 -4.05
N ALA A 258 -13.73 -0.32 -4.24
CA ALA A 258 -13.22 0.76 -3.42
C ALA A 258 -13.50 2.10 -4.10
N ARG A 259 -14.03 3.07 -3.38
CA ARG A 259 -14.07 4.45 -3.89
C ARG A 259 -12.68 5.08 -3.73
N PRO A 260 -12.18 5.88 -4.69
CA PRO A 260 -10.86 6.51 -4.59
C PRO A 260 -10.65 7.28 -3.28
N ARG A 261 -11.67 7.97 -2.78
CA ARG A 261 -11.64 8.69 -1.49
C ARG A 261 -11.47 7.79 -0.26
N ALA A 262 -11.81 6.51 -0.36
CA ALA A 262 -11.59 5.56 0.73
C ALA A 262 -10.11 5.17 0.87
N LEU A 263 -9.33 5.25 -0.22
CA LEU A 263 -7.92 4.84 -0.27
C LEU A 263 -6.94 6.01 -0.25
N PHE A 264 -7.36 7.17 -0.76
CA PHE A 264 -6.49 8.32 -0.94
C PHE A 264 -7.07 9.56 -0.26
N SER A 265 -6.21 10.40 0.31
CA SER A 265 -6.63 11.70 0.80
C SER A 265 -7.04 12.61 -0.37
N PRO A 266 -7.93 13.60 -0.17
CA PRO A 266 -8.28 14.56 -1.21
C PRO A 266 -7.06 15.29 -1.81
N ALA A 267 -6.04 15.56 -0.99
CA ALA A 267 -4.79 16.17 -1.44
C ALA A 267 -4.00 15.25 -2.39
N ALA A 268 -4.03 13.94 -2.16
CA ALA A 268 -3.38 12.96 -3.03
C ALA A 268 -4.14 12.74 -4.34
N LEU A 269 -5.47 12.83 -4.32
CA LEU A 269 -6.31 12.75 -5.51
C LEU A 269 -6.23 14.01 -6.39
N GLY A 270 -5.89 15.16 -5.80
CA GLY A 270 -5.76 16.41 -6.56
C GLY A 270 -7.02 16.72 -7.39
N PRO A 271 -6.90 16.89 -8.73
CA PRO A 271 -8.04 17.19 -9.59
C PRO A 271 -9.07 16.06 -9.70
N PHE A 272 -8.70 14.83 -9.28
CA PHE A 272 -9.58 13.66 -9.28
C PHE A 272 -10.29 13.46 -7.95
N ALA A 273 -10.20 14.42 -7.00
CA ALA A 273 -10.88 14.34 -5.70
C ALA A 273 -12.42 14.27 -5.84
N GLY A 274 -12.97 14.75 -6.96
CA GLY A 274 -14.37 14.64 -7.30
C GLY A 274 -14.83 13.30 -7.90
N LEU A 275 -13.90 12.33 -8.08
CA LEU A 275 -14.24 11.03 -8.64
C LEU A 275 -14.92 10.15 -7.58
N ASP A 276 -16.19 9.88 -7.78
CA ASP A 276 -17.04 9.07 -6.90
C ASP A 276 -17.62 7.87 -7.67
N ALA A 277 -16.74 6.94 -8.02
CA ALA A 277 -17.11 5.68 -8.67
C ALA A 277 -16.37 4.54 -7.97
N PRO A 278 -17.03 3.39 -7.72
CA PRO A 278 -16.36 2.22 -7.20
C PRO A 278 -15.34 1.71 -8.22
N MET A 279 -14.17 1.29 -7.75
CA MET A 279 -13.12 0.76 -8.60
C MET A 279 -12.54 -0.54 -8.08
N ASN A 280 -12.10 -1.39 -8.98
CA ASN A 280 -11.17 -2.46 -8.72
C ASN A 280 -9.80 -2.02 -9.24
N ALA A 281 -8.80 -2.05 -8.38
CA ALA A 281 -7.46 -1.62 -8.73
C ALA A 281 -6.43 -2.68 -8.34
N THR A 282 -5.43 -2.85 -9.18
CA THR A 282 -4.24 -3.67 -8.92
C THR A 282 -2.99 -2.90 -9.32
N VAL A 283 -1.95 -3.01 -8.50
CA VAL A 283 -0.63 -2.42 -8.79
C VAL A 283 0.43 -3.47 -8.46
N SER A 284 1.33 -3.72 -9.39
CA SER A 284 2.46 -4.63 -9.25
C SER A 284 3.77 -3.86 -9.39
N ILE A 285 4.67 -4.04 -8.40
CA ILE A 285 5.99 -3.40 -8.38
C ILE A 285 7.04 -4.49 -8.22
N GLY A 286 7.87 -4.69 -9.23
CA GLY A 286 9.04 -5.54 -9.18
C GLY A 286 10.27 -4.73 -8.74
N MET A 287 11.07 -5.31 -7.89
CA MET A 287 12.28 -4.70 -7.34
C MET A 287 13.45 -5.68 -7.41
N ASP A 288 14.63 -5.17 -7.69
CA ASP A 288 15.87 -5.93 -7.73
C ASP A 288 16.98 -5.09 -7.06
N ARG A 289 17.82 -5.73 -6.25
CA ARG A 289 18.84 -5.05 -5.43
C ARG A 289 19.84 -4.25 -6.27
N GLU A 290 20.20 -4.74 -7.45
CA GLU A 290 21.18 -4.10 -8.32
C GLU A 290 20.55 -3.16 -9.34
N ARG A 291 19.34 -3.51 -9.83
CA ARG A 291 18.68 -2.80 -10.92
C ARG A 291 17.60 -1.82 -10.45
N GLY A 292 17.30 -1.79 -9.16
CA GLY A 292 16.24 -0.93 -8.63
C GLY A 292 14.84 -1.48 -8.91
N VAL A 293 13.95 -0.63 -9.41
CA VAL A 293 12.61 -1.06 -9.86
C VAL A 293 12.74 -1.76 -11.20
N THR A 294 12.16 -2.95 -11.34
CA THR A 294 12.23 -3.78 -12.56
C THR A 294 10.88 -3.98 -13.24
N LEU A 295 9.80 -3.68 -12.52
CA LEU A 295 8.43 -3.70 -13.02
C LEU A 295 7.64 -2.65 -12.26
N PHE A 296 6.81 -1.92 -12.97
CA PHE A 296 5.69 -1.18 -12.39
C PHE A 296 4.54 -1.27 -13.38
N GLU A 297 3.45 -1.86 -12.95
CA GLU A 297 2.25 -2.04 -13.75
C GLU A 297 1.03 -1.81 -12.86
N GLY A 298 0.04 -1.10 -13.39
CA GLY A 298 -1.17 -0.79 -12.65
C GLY A 298 -2.40 -0.80 -13.53
N GLU A 299 -3.49 -1.30 -13.00
CA GLU A 299 -4.80 -1.28 -13.63
C GLU A 299 -5.85 -0.81 -12.63
N ALA A 300 -6.78 0.02 -13.11
CA ALA A 300 -7.98 0.40 -12.38
C ALA A 300 -9.19 0.30 -13.30
N VAL A 301 -10.21 -0.44 -12.87
CA VAL A 301 -11.49 -0.58 -13.56
C VAL A 301 -12.56 0.06 -12.69
N PHE A 302 -13.21 1.07 -13.23
CA PHE A 302 -14.25 1.85 -12.56
C PHE A 302 -15.64 1.35 -12.93
N GLY A 303 -16.52 1.27 -11.96
CA GLY A 303 -17.94 1.01 -12.14
C GLY A 303 -18.74 2.29 -12.36
N ARG A 304 -20.06 2.17 -12.23
CA ARG A 304 -20.99 3.32 -12.33
C ARG A 304 -20.80 4.27 -11.16
N GLY A 305 -20.82 5.57 -11.46
CA GLY A 305 -20.67 6.61 -10.46
C GLY A 305 -20.76 7.99 -11.05
N SER A 306 -20.09 8.94 -10.42
CA SER A 306 -19.98 10.31 -10.93
C SER A 306 -18.55 10.83 -10.80
N ALA A 307 -18.25 11.88 -11.54
CA ALA A 307 -17.03 12.66 -11.42
C ALA A 307 -17.38 14.14 -11.39
N GLU A 308 -17.00 14.81 -10.31
CA GLU A 308 -17.10 16.27 -10.21
C GLU A 308 -15.80 16.88 -10.68
N MET A 309 -15.83 17.60 -11.78
CA MET A 309 -14.69 18.32 -12.36
C MET A 309 -15.05 19.78 -12.56
N ALA A 310 -14.06 20.64 -12.78
CA ALA A 310 -14.23 22.08 -12.90
C ALA A 310 -15.40 22.48 -13.83
N GLY A 311 -16.57 22.71 -13.25
CA GLY A 311 -17.75 23.18 -13.94
C GLY A 311 -18.95 22.24 -13.98
N GLY A 312 -18.92 21.06 -13.36
CA GLY A 312 -20.10 20.22 -13.26
C GLY A 312 -19.85 18.79 -12.82
N GLU A 313 -20.94 18.12 -12.51
CA GLU A 313 -20.95 16.69 -12.22
C GLU A 313 -21.23 15.92 -13.52
N PHE A 314 -20.45 14.89 -13.76
CA PHE A 314 -20.56 13.97 -14.90
C PHE A 314 -20.98 12.61 -14.41
N SER A 315 -21.99 12.02 -15.02
CA SER A 315 -22.30 10.62 -14.79
C SER A 315 -21.25 9.73 -15.46
N LEU A 316 -20.81 8.71 -14.74
CA LEU A 316 -19.89 7.70 -15.21
C LEU A 316 -20.61 6.36 -15.30
N GLU A 317 -20.62 5.73 -16.48
CA GLU A 317 -21.13 4.37 -16.66
C GLU A 317 -20.05 3.34 -16.35
N GLY A 318 -18.78 3.73 -16.56
CA GLY A 318 -17.61 2.93 -16.28
C GLY A 318 -16.35 3.54 -16.86
N GLY A 319 -15.22 2.93 -16.51
CA GLY A 319 -13.92 3.36 -17.01
C GLY A 319 -12.84 2.32 -16.78
N ARG A 320 -11.73 2.47 -17.48
CA ARG A 320 -10.53 1.68 -17.31
C ARG A 320 -9.30 2.55 -17.52
N VAL A 321 -8.32 2.33 -16.66
CA VAL A 321 -6.99 2.92 -16.77
C VAL A 321 -5.99 1.78 -16.60
N HIS A 322 -5.10 1.61 -17.55
CA HIS A 322 -3.98 0.69 -17.48
C HIS A 322 -2.69 1.45 -17.78
N GLY A 323 -1.63 1.14 -17.02
CA GLY A 323 -0.36 1.80 -17.21
C GLY A 323 0.81 0.99 -16.69
N ARG A 324 1.98 1.23 -17.28
CA ARG A 324 3.25 0.59 -16.94
C ARG A 324 4.38 1.59 -16.96
N TYR A 325 5.41 1.32 -16.19
CA TYR A 325 6.64 2.11 -16.20
C TYR A 325 7.74 1.36 -16.95
N ASP A 326 8.24 1.98 -17.99
CA ASP A 326 9.42 1.51 -18.73
C ASP A 326 10.66 2.14 -18.11
N ILE A 327 11.46 1.30 -17.45
CA ILE A 327 12.65 1.71 -16.73
C ILE A 327 13.76 2.15 -17.68
N ALA A 328 13.86 1.53 -18.87
CA ALA A 328 14.91 1.83 -19.83
C ALA A 328 14.79 3.22 -20.42
N SER A 329 13.57 3.70 -20.63
CA SER A 329 13.25 5.02 -21.14
C SER A 329 12.90 6.04 -20.05
N ASP A 330 12.84 5.62 -18.77
CA ASP A 330 12.32 6.44 -17.64
C ASP A 330 10.92 7.01 -17.93
N GLU A 331 10.05 6.18 -18.50
CA GLU A 331 8.76 6.61 -19.01
C GLU A 331 7.60 5.83 -18.35
N LEU A 332 6.62 6.55 -17.79
CA LEU A 332 5.32 5.98 -17.43
C LEU A 332 4.40 6.08 -18.65
N ILE A 333 3.98 4.93 -19.11
CA ILE A 333 3.07 4.78 -20.25
C ILE A 333 1.71 4.36 -19.69
N ILE A 334 0.71 5.21 -19.82
CA ILE A 334 -0.69 4.85 -19.60
C ILE A 334 -1.25 4.55 -20.98
N ASP A 335 -1.27 3.28 -21.34
CA ASP A 335 -1.59 2.81 -22.67
C ASP A 335 -3.09 2.58 -22.89
N GLU A 336 -3.88 2.63 -21.83
CA GLU A 336 -5.33 2.62 -21.90
C GLU A 336 -5.94 3.59 -20.92
N ILE A 337 -6.64 4.60 -21.44
CA ILE A 337 -7.58 5.42 -20.71
C ILE A 337 -8.90 5.31 -21.45
N ALA A 338 -9.92 4.79 -20.78
CA ALA A 338 -11.24 4.68 -21.35
C ALA A 338 -12.27 5.03 -20.26
N PHE A 339 -13.02 6.10 -20.49
CA PHE A 339 -14.14 6.48 -19.64
C PHE A 339 -15.39 6.68 -20.50
N ALA A 340 -16.48 6.15 -20.04
CA ALA A 340 -17.78 6.29 -20.68
C ALA A 340 -18.81 6.78 -19.64
N GLY A 341 -19.66 7.70 -20.06
CA GLY A 341 -20.83 8.19 -19.33
C GLY A 341 -21.94 8.50 -20.32
N ASP A 342 -23.10 8.89 -19.84
CA ASP A 342 -24.27 9.15 -20.66
C ASP A 342 -23.99 10.13 -21.81
N ARG A 343 -23.15 11.14 -21.52
CA ARG A 343 -22.83 12.25 -22.43
C ARG A 343 -21.33 12.50 -22.58
N THR A 344 -20.50 11.67 -21.92
CA THR A 344 -19.05 11.84 -21.91
C THR A 344 -18.38 10.56 -22.37
N ARG A 345 -17.44 10.67 -23.28
CA ARG A 345 -16.57 9.58 -23.69
C ARG A 345 -15.17 10.10 -23.89
N ILE A 346 -14.23 9.47 -23.23
CA ILE A 346 -12.81 9.79 -23.30
C ILE A 346 -12.06 8.47 -23.50
N GLY A 347 -11.16 8.46 -24.48
CA GLY A 347 -10.27 7.33 -24.72
C GLY A 347 -8.93 7.82 -25.23
N GLY A 348 -7.85 7.16 -24.82
CA GLY A 348 -6.51 7.55 -25.26
C GLY A 348 -5.38 6.98 -24.43
N GLU A 349 -4.23 7.59 -24.60
CA GLU A 349 -2.96 7.21 -23.97
C GLU A 349 -2.23 8.43 -23.40
N ILE A 350 -1.39 8.22 -22.39
CA ILE A 350 -0.53 9.24 -21.79
C ILE A 350 0.87 8.67 -21.67
N HIS A 351 1.85 9.45 -22.06
CA HIS A 351 3.27 9.20 -21.89
C HIS A 351 3.85 10.27 -20.97
N VAL A 352 4.46 9.86 -19.85
CA VAL A 352 5.16 10.77 -18.92
C VAL A 352 6.61 10.36 -18.87
N ARG A 353 7.51 11.28 -19.26
CA ARG A 353 8.95 11.05 -19.27
C ARG A 353 9.61 11.67 -18.03
N ASP A 354 10.82 11.22 -17.75
CA ASP A 354 11.61 11.66 -16.60
C ASP A 354 10.87 11.46 -15.26
N VAL A 355 10.16 10.32 -15.14
CA VAL A 355 9.35 9.96 -13.97
C VAL A 355 10.22 9.85 -12.71
N SER A 356 11.47 9.43 -12.86
CA SER A 356 12.43 9.36 -11.76
C SER A 356 12.68 10.72 -11.12
N ALA A 357 12.58 11.83 -11.86
CA ALA A 357 12.67 13.18 -11.32
C ALA A 357 11.50 13.51 -10.38
N ILE A 358 10.28 13.10 -10.73
CA ILE A 358 9.10 13.21 -9.84
C ILE A 358 9.32 12.37 -8.59
N MET A 359 9.78 11.12 -8.75
CA MET A 359 9.99 10.21 -7.64
C MET A 359 11.11 10.66 -6.69
N ARG A 360 12.12 11.35 -7.20
CA ARG A 360 13.18 11.98 -6.39
C ARG A 360 12.71 13.23 -5.65
N ALA A 361 11.49 13.70 -5.95
CA ALA A 361 10.98 15.00 -5.48
C ALA A 361 11.95 16.15 -5.82
N ALA A 362 12.59 16.07 -7.00
CA ALA A 362 13.47 17.12 -7.50
C ALA A 362 12.61 18.34 -7.92
N PRO A 363 12.51 19.39 -7.09
CA PRO A 363 11.48 20.41 -7.27
C PRO A 363 11.62 21.21 -8.56
N ASN A 364 12.79 21.17 -9.18
CA ASN A 364 13.12 22.01 -10.34
C ASN A 364 13.22 21.22 -11.65
N GLU A 365 13.12 19.90 -11.62
CA GLU A 365 13.14 19.08 -12.83
C GLU A 365 11.69 18.87 -13.31
N PRO A 366 11.33 19.35 -14.50
CA PRO A 366 10.00 19.15 -15.06
C PRO A 366 9.85 17.71 -15.57
N ALA A 367 8.74 17.06 -15.25
CA ALA A 367 8.37 15.81 -15.90
C ALA A 367 7.52 16.11 -17.14
N ALA A 368 8.05 15.76 -18.29
CA ALA A 368 7.37 16.00 -19.55
C ALA A 368 6.27 14.96 -19.79
N PHE A 369 5.15 15.40 -20.36
CA PHE A 369 4.08 14.49 -20.75
C PHE A 369 3.56 14.76 -22.16
N ASP A 370 3.04 13.72 -22.79
CA ASP A 370 2.35 13.73 -24.08
C ASP A 370 1.05 12.91 -23.94
N ILE A 371 -0.08 13.55 -24.14
CA ILE A 371 -1.42 12.95 -24.03
C ILE A 371 -2.00 12.90 -25.45
N SER A 372 -2.42 11.73 -25.87
CA SER A 372 -3.06 11.48 -27.17
C SER A 372 -4.45 10.93 -26.95
N LEU A 373 -5.46 11.68 -27.35
CA LEU A 373 -6.87 11.29 -27.24
C LEU A 373 -7.48 11.29 -28.65
N PRO A 374 -7.67 10.15 -29.30
CA PRO A 374 -8.24 10.05 -30.63
C PRO A 374 -9.61 10.71 -30.76
N SER A 375 -10.43 10.59 -29.71
CA SER A 375 -11.72 11.26 -29.64
C SER A 375 -12.09 11.60 -28.19
N VAL A 376 -12.63 12.77 -27.99
CA VAL A 376 -13.17 13.24 -26.72
C VAL A 376 -14.54 13.82 -26.96
N ARG A 377 -15.52 13.38 -26.18
CA ARG A 377 -16.85 14.00 -26.17
C ARG A 377 -17.21 14.30 -24.71
N PHE A 378 -17.63 15.52 -24.47
CA PHE A 378 -18.11 15.93 -23.17
C PHE A 378 -19.30 16.87 -23.31
N ASP A 379 -20.27 16.72 -22.41
CA ASP A 379 -21.43 17.57 -22.30
C ASP A 379 -21.45 18.18 -20.89
N VAL A 380 -21.09 19.47 -20.81
CA VAL A 380 -21.01 20.25 -19.57
C VAL A 380 -21.88 21.49 -19.72
N PRO A 381 -23.19 21.38 -19.51
CA PRO A 381 -24.14 22.49 -19.74
C PRO A 381 -23.80 23.76 -18.95
N ALA A 382 -23.14 23.61 -17.79
CA ALA A 382 -22.66 24.75 -17.00
C ALA A 382 -21.52 25.53 -17.67
N SER A 383 -20.76 24.91 -18.57
CA SER A 383 -19.59 25.53 -19.23
C SER A 383 -19.79 25.72 -20.72
N PHE A 384 -20.52 24.81 -21.38
CA PHE A 384 -20.74 24.83 -22.82
C PHE A 384 -22.23 24.70 -23.14
N PRO A 385 -22.77 25.47 -24.10
CA PRO A 385 -24.19 25.42 -24.42
C PRO A 385 -24.63 24.13 -25.10
N GLU A 386 -23.72 23.44 -25.75
CA GLU A 386 -23.93 22.17 -26.46
C GLU A 386 -22.76 21.21 -26.19
N PRO A 387 -22.97 19.89 -26.38
CA PRO A 387 -21.88 18.93 -26.23
C PRO A 387 -20.71 19.23 -27.17
N VAL A 388 -19.51 19.21 -26.61
CA VAL A 388 -18.27 19.40 -27.37
C VAL A 388 -17.71 18.05 -27.79
N ALA A 389 -17.44 17.88 -29.09
CA ALA A 389 -16.78 16.71 -29.65
C ALA A 389 -15.48 17.15 -30.31
N LEU A 390 -14.37 16.59 -29.84
CA LEU A 390 -13.04 16.84 -30.38
C LEU A 390 -12.43 15.53 -30.87
N SER A 391 -11.64 15.61 -31.90
CA SER A 391 -10.84 14.50 -32.44
C SER A 391 -9.37 14.90 -32.52
N ASN A 392 -8.50 13.88 -32.55
CA ASN A 392 -7.04 14.05 -32.63
C ASN A 392 -6.51 15.04 -31.60
N VAL A 393 -7.02 14.94 -30.36
CA VAL A 393 -6.55 15.80 -29.26
C VAL A 393 -5.17 15.36 -28.84
N ARG A 394 -4.22 16.29 -28.89
CA ARG A 394 -2.87 16.09 -28.38
C ARG A 394 -2.51 17.20 -27.41
N ILE A 395 -2.05 16.81 -26.23
CA ILE A 395 -1.67 17.75 -25.20
C ILE A 395 -0.24 17.41 -24.77
N VAL A 396 0.69 18.32 -25.05
CA VAL A 396 2.10 18.20 -24.68
C VAL A 396 2.44 19.23 -23.63
N GLY A 397 3.14 18.83 -22.60
CA GLY A 397 3.47 19.72 -21.52
C GLY A 397 4.45 19.15 -20.52
N ALA A 398 4.52 19.77 -19.36
CA ALA A 398 5.33 19.31 -18.25
C ALA A 398 4.70 19.69 -16.90
N VAL A 399 4.85 18.78 -15.94
CA VAL A 399 4.54 19.01 -14.52
C VAL A 399 5.74 19.67 -13.88
N VAL A 400 5.57 20.83 -13.26
CA VAL A 400 6.61 21.56 -12.55
C VAL A 400 6.24 21.65 -11.08
N ALA A 401 6.76 20.74 -10.30
CA ALA A 401 6.38 20.58 -8.89
C ALA A 401 6.70 21.82 -8.04
N SER A 402 7.82 22.48 -8.29
CA SER A 402 8.22 23.73 -7.60
C SER A 402 7.25 24.89 -7.83
N GLU A 403 6.62 24.90 -8.99
CA GLU A 403 5.65 25.96 -9.36
C GLU A 403 4.22 25.57 -9.00
N ARG A 404 3.99 24.34 -8.55
CA ARG A 404 2.64 23.78 -8.40
C ARG A 404 1.81 24.05 -9.66
N ALA A 405 2.41 23.73 -10.81
CA ALA A 405 1.82 24.02 -12.11
C ALA A 405 2.05 22.90 -13.12
N ILE A 406 1.08 22.79 -14.04
CA ILE A 406 1.24 22.06 -15.30
C ILE A 406 1.38 23.10 -16.39
N ARG A 407 2.48 23.07 -17.13
CA ARG A 407 2.70 23.90 -18.29
C ARG A 407 2.33 23.13 -19.55
N PHE A 408 1.43 23.66 -20.34
CA PHE A 408 1.07 23.14 -21.64
C PHE A 408 1.87 23.87 -22.72
N THR A 409 2.76 23.17 -23.38
CA THR A 409 3.53 23.72 -24.52
C THR A 409 2.71 23.66 -25.80
N GLN A 410 1.85 22.66 -25.90
CA GLN A 410 0.95 22.48 -27.02
C GLN A 410 -0.34 21.81 -26.56
N ILE A 411 -1.46 22.35 -26.95
CA ILE A 411 -2.76 21.70 -26.95
C ILE A 411 -3.24 21.80 -28.38
N ALA A 412 -3.47 20.66 -29.04
CA ALA A 412 -4.00 20.61 -30.39
C ALA A 412 -5.25 19.75 -30.40
N ALA A 413 -6.26 20.12 -31.15
CA ALA A 413 -7.49 19.37 -31.32
C ALA A 413 -8.15 19.71 -32.67
N GLN A 414 -9.03 18.83 -33.13
CA GLN A 414 -9.86 19.07 -34.33
C GLN A 414 -11.33 19.03 -33.93
N SER A 415 -12.11 19.96 -34.48
CA SER A 415 -13.55 19.97 -34.37
C SER A 415 -14.12 20.28 -35.75
N GLY A 416 -14.86 19.33 -36.33
CA GLY A 416 -15.34 19.44 -37.72
C GLY A 416 -14.17 19.67 -38.70
N GLN A 417 -14.20 20.77 -39.43
CA GLN A 417 -13.16 21.19 -40.37
C GLN A 417 -12.11 22.13 -39.77
N GLY A 418 -12.26 22.46 -38.48
CA GLY A 418 -11.39 23.41 -37.77
C GLY A 418 -10.32 22.74 -36.92
N ALA A 419 -9.15 23.38 -36.87
CA ALA A 419 -8.07 23.01 -35.99
C ALA A 419 -7.93 24.03 -34.87
N LEU A 420 -7.86 23.52 -33.65
CA LEU A 420 -7.60 24.31 -32.44
C LEU A 420 -6.16 24.08 -32.03
N THR A 421 -5.44 25.17 -31.71
CA THR A 421 -4.14 25.09 -31.06
C THR A 421 -4.10 26.05 -29.88
N ALA A 422 -3.53 25.61 -28.78
CA ALA A 422 -3.36 26.45 -27.60
C ALA A 422 -2.09 26.09 -26.87
N ASN A 423 -1.64 27.00 -25.99
CA ASN A 423 -0.64 26.78 -24.97
C ASN A 423 -1.08 27.46 -23.68
N GLY A 424 -0.45 27.12 -22.56
CA GLY A 424 -0.83 27.75 -21.32
C GLY A 424 -0.31 27.08 -20.08
N ARG A 425 -0.97 27.34 -18.96
CA ARG A 425 -0.65 26.71 -17.69
C ARG A 425 -1.88 26.53 -16.81
N LEU A 426 -1.90 25.41 -16.13
CA LEU A 426 -2.79 25.13 -15.01
C LEU A 426 -1.97 25.22 -13.74
N TYR A 427 -2.39 26.02 -12.77
CA TYR A 427 -1.68 26.18 -11.51
C TYR A 427 -2.65 26.01 -10.35
N TRP A 428 -2.13 25.57 -9.19
CA TRP A 428 -2.91 25.44 -7.97
C TRP A 428 -2.20 26.10 -6.80
N ALA A 429 -2.99 26.80 -5.99
CA ALA A 429 -2.53 27.45 -4.78
C ALA A 429 -3.38 27.01 -3.60
N GLU A 430 -2.76 26.90 -2.44
CA GLU A 430 -3.50 26.70 -1.21
C GLU A 430 -4.30 27.96 -0.90
N ALA A 431 -5.60 27.80 -0.68
CA ALA A 431 -6.49 28.89 -0.31
C ALA A 431 -7.01 28.67 1.11
N GLY A 432 -6.80 29.67 1.99
CA GLY A 432 -7.35 29.70 3.35
C GLY A 432 -6.39 29.22 4.44
N ALA A 433 -6.69 29.65 5.68
CA ALA A 433 -5.99 29.24 6.89
C ALA A 433 -6.98 28.44 7.78
N GLY A 434 -6.53 27.38 8.43
CA GLY A 434 -7.33 26.58 9.34
C GLY A 434 -8.12 25.45 8.68
N ALA A 435 -9.29 25.08 9.25
CA ALA A 435 -10.12 23.97 8.82
C ALA A 435 -10.73 24.08 7.39
N ASN A 436 -10.69 25.27 6.80
CA ASN A 436 -11.18 25.56 5.45
C ASN A 436 -10.03 25.65 4.41
N ARG A 437 -9.02 24.82 4.49
CA ARG A 437 -7.98 24.71 3.47
C ARG A 437 -8.56 24.12 2.19
N GLY A 438 -8.77 24.94 1.19
CA GLY A 438 -9.15 24.53 -0.15
C GLY A 438 -7.99 24.76 -1.13
N THR A 439 -7.95 23.98 -2.20
CA THR A 439 -7.03 24.25 -3.32
C THR A 439 -7.78 25.08 -4.35
N ARG A 440 -7.26 26.29 -4.66
CA ARG A 440 -7.74 27.07 -5.79
C ARG A 440 -6.94 26.72 -7.03
N MET A 441 -7.62 26.35 -8.09
CA MET A 441 -7.01 26.13 -9.41
C MET A 441 -7.24 27.34 -10.30
N GLY A 442 -6.21 27.73 -11.05
CA GLY A 442 -6.29 28.75 -12.08
C GLY A 442 -5.77 28.22 -13.40
N LEU A 443 -6.49 28.48 -14.48
CA LEU A 443 -6.14 28.09 -15.83
C LEU A 443 -5.85 29.35 -16.65
N GLN A 444 -4.70 29.41 -17.33
CA GLN A 444 -4.36 30.42 -18.30
C GLN A 444 -4.08 29.75 -19.63
N LEU A 445 -4.84 30.09 -20.66
CA LEU A 445 -4.66 29.57 -22.01
C LEU A 445 -4.52 30.70 -23.00
N ASN A 446 -3.58 30.54 -23.96
CA ASN A 446 -3.48 31.33 -25.16
C ASN A 446 -3.76 30.39 -26.34
N GLY A 447 -4.78 30.68 -27.12
CA GLY A 447 -5.23 29.80 -28.17
C GLY A 447 -5.38 30.50 -29.52
N GLN A 448 -5.28 29.70 -30.57
CA GLN A 448 -5.56 30.12 -31.96
C GLN A 448 -6.46 29.06 -32.60
N VAL A 449 -7.35 29.50 -33.44
CA VAL A 449 -8.21 28.68 -34.26
C VAL A 449 -7.84 28.89 -35.71
N ALA A 450 -7.56 27.80 -36.43
CA ALA A 450 -7.22 27.84 -37.84
C ALA A 450 -8.17 26.91 -38.63
N GLY A 451 -8.56 27.29 -39.84
CA GLY A 451 -9.45 26.55 -40.73
C GLY A 451 -10.80 27.22 -40.93
N SER A 452 -11.69 26.56 -41.66
CA SER A 452 -13.07 27.01 -41.82
C SER A 452 -13.94 26.40 -40.73
N LEU A 453 -14.08 27.10 -39.60
CA LEU A 453 -15.12 26.77 -38.63
C LEU A 453 -16.38 27.56 -38.98
N ASP A 454 -17.51 26.88 -38.94
CA ASP A 454 -18.79 27.57 -38.92
C ASP A 454 -18.86 28.40 -37.62
N ALA A 455 -19.35 29.63 -37.65
CA ALA A 455 -19.55 30.43 -36.47
C ALA A 455 -20.35 29.72 -35.37
N ARG A 456 -21.24 28.82 -35.75
CA ARG A 456 -21.98 27.95 -34.82
C ARG A 456 -21.06 27.00 -34.05
N GLU A 457 -20.11 26.35 -34.74
CA GLU A 457 -19.12 25.44 -34.08
C GLU A 457 -18.24 26.18 -33.10
N VAL A 458 -17.84 27.41 -33.40
CA VAL A 458 -17.06 28.25 -32.48
C VAL A 458 -17.90 28.60 -31.25
N ILE A 459 -19.17 28.95 -31.43
CA ILE A 459 -20.07 29.29 -30.32
C ILE A 459 -20.31 28.08 -29.42
N GLN A 460 -20.47 26.90 -30.00
CA GLN A 460 -20.63 25.64 -29.27
C GLN A 460 -19.43 25.34 -28.35
N MET A 461 -18.23 25.62 -28.83
CA MET A 461 -16.97 25.41 -28.09
C MET A 461 -16.60 26.58 -27.17
N TRP A 462 -17.33 27.69 -27.20
CA TRP A 462 -17.04 28.89 -26.41
C TRP A 462 -17.63 28.76 -24.99
N PRO A 463 -16.77 28.73 -23.93
CA PRO A 463 -17.28 28.59 -22.57
C PRO A 463 -18.24 29.71 -22.17
N ILE A 464 -19.33 29.32 -21.45
CA ILE A 464 -20.37 30.22 -20.95
C ILE A 464 -19.77 31.20 -19.99
N GLY A 465 -19.23 32.10 -19.95
CA GLY A 465 -18.58 32.97 -18.97
C GLY A 465 -17.28 33.59 -19.46
N LEU A 466 -16.82 33.20 -20.64
CA LEU A 466 -15.70 33.80 -21.30
C LEU A 466 -16.17 34.79 -22.39
N GLY A 467 -16.17 36.10 -22.06
CA GLY A 467 -16.34 37.19 -23.05
C GLY A 467 -17.72 37.17 -23.73
N GLU A 468 -18.79 37.45 -23.01
CA GLU A 468 -20.15 37.52 -23.54
C GLU A 468 -20.25 38.37 -24.83
N GLY A 469 -19.51 39.47 -24.89
CA GLY A 469 -19.48 40.32 -26.10
C GLY A 469 -18.88 39.64 -27.33
N ALA A 470 -17.87 38.80 -27.17
CA ALA A 470 -17.30 38.04 -28.27
C ALA A 470 -18.27 36.92 -28.76
N ARG A 471 -18.96 36.31 -27.83
CA ARG A 471 -20.00 35.30 -28.14
C ARG A 471 -21.19 35.90 -28.87
N GLU A 472 -21.67 37.05 -28.41
CA GLU A 472 -22.73 37.81 -29.11
C GLU A 472 -22.30 38.26 -30.51
N PHE A 473 -21.05 38.70 -30.69
CA PHE A 473 -20.53 39.05 -32.00
C PHE A 473 -20.53 37.87 -32.94
N LEU A 474 -20.02 36.71 -32.50
CA LEU A 474 -20.02 35.47 -33.29
C LEU A 474 -21.45 34.95 -33.60
N ALA A 475 -22.39 35.14 -32.68
CA ALA A 475 -23.79 34.74 -32.88
C ALA A 475 -24.51 35.58 -33.93
N ARG A 476 -24.02 36.77 -34.24
CA ARG A 476 -24.59 37.69 -35.22
C ARG A 476 -23.86 37.66 -36.58
N SER A 477 -22.71 36.97 -36.65
CA SER A 477 -21.92 36.80 -37.87
C SER A 477 -22.31 35.55 -38.65
#